data_86701d3f139eec723ff0d449f3af87e1
#
_entry.id   86701d3f139eec723ff0d449f3af87e1
#
_cell.length_a   1.000
_cell.length_b   1.000
_cell.length_c   1.000
_cell.angle_alpha   90.00
_cell.angle_beta   90.00
_cell.angle_gamma   90.00
#
_symmetry.space_group_name_H-M   'P 1'
#
loop_
_entity.id
_entity.type
_entity.pdbx_description
1 polymer ?
#
loop_
_entity_poly.entity_id
_entity_poly.type
_entity_poly.pdbx_seq_one_letter_code
_entity_poly.pdbx_strand_id
1 'polypeptide(L)'
;MSSPLVIGIDFRPALSRATGVGRYFQGLVSGLQEIDRENSYVLLSSSFKERARREARPPNFQLVDRRVPVSLLNALWHRLELPSFDFLAGREIDVAHSPTPLSLPSRRARSVVTVHDLFFLDHPEATSREIRRDYPGLVRAHVKKADAILANSRTTADEVAARLDVPRERIHVVHAGID
;
A
#
# COMPACT_ATOMS: atom_id res chain seq x y z
N MET A 1 -22.98 5.72 -14.83
CA MET A 1 -22.47 5.37 -13.50
C MET A 1 -21.41 4.29 -13.73
N SER A 2 -20.21 4.44 -13.20
CA SER A 2 -19.17 3.40 -13.27
C SER A 2 -19.61 2.18 -12.44
N SER A 3 -19.24 0.98 -12.89
CA SER A 3 -19.48 -0.24 -12.10
C SER A 3 -18.72 -0.17 -10.78
N PRO A 4 -19.27 -0.71 -9.68
CA PRO A 4 -18.55 -0.81 -8.41
C PRO A 4 -17.21 -1.54 -8.57
N LEU A 5 -16.16 -1.01 -7.96
CA LEU A 5 -14.81 -1.57 -8.01
C LEU A 5 -14.56 -2.50 -6.81
N VAL A 6 -13.69 -3.48 -7.04
CA VAL A 6 -13.10 -4.29 -5.96
C VAL A 6 -11.70 -3.75 -5.67
N ILE A 7 -11.53 -3.15 -4.50
CA ILE A 7 -10.30 -2.48 -4.08
C ILE A 7 -9.59 -3.34 -3.03
N GLY A 8 -8.41 -3.82 -3.37
CA GLY A 8 -7.54 -4.54 -2.46
C GLY A 8 -6.54 -3.61 -1.78
N ILE A 9 -6.45 -3.69 -0.47
CA ILE A 9 -5.53 -2.87 0.34
C ILE A 9 -4.61 -3.78 1.15
N ASP A 10 -3.29 -3.54 1.07
CA ASP A 10 -2.35 -4.16 2.00
C ASP A 10 -2.51 -3.56 3.40
N PHE A 11 -3.20 -4.28 4.25
CA PHE A 11 -3.52 -3.83 5.61
C PHE A 11 -2.47 -4.23 6.66
N ARG A 12 -1.37 -4.89 6.26
CA ARG A 12 -0.31 -5.34 7.17
C ARG A 12 0.34 -4.21 7.97
N PRO A 13 0.69 -3.05 7.39
CA PRO A 13 1.25 -1.94 8.17
C PRO A 13 0.28 -1.36 9.20
N ALA A 14 -1.03 -1.44 8.96
CA ALA A 14 -2.04 -0.98 9.91
C ALA A 14 -2.18 -1.86 11.17
N LEU A 15 -1.55 -3.04 11.20
CA LEU A 15 -1.50 -3.87 12.40
C LEU A 15 -0.65 -3.23 13.50
N SER A 16 0.38 -2.46 13.13
CA SER A 16 1.24 -1.75 14.07
C SER A 16 0.77 -0.31 14.26
N ARG A 17 0.17 -0.04 15.42
CA ARG A 17 -0.21 1.34 15.81
C ARG A 17 1.00 2.22 16.17
N ALA A 18 2.19 1.62 16.31
CA ALA A 18 3.40 2.33 16.71
C ALA A 18 4.03 3.16 15.58
N THR A 19 3.59 2.99 14.32
CA THR A 19 4.18 3.67 13.16
C THR A 19 3.22 4.70 12.56
N GLY A 20 3.78 5.81 12.01
CA GLY A 20 2.99 6.82 11.30
C GLY A 20 2.21 6.23 10.11
N VAL A 21 2.85 5.33 9.34
CA VAL A 21 2.21 4.61 8.23
C VAL A 21 1.04 3.77 8.72
N GLY A 22 1.19 3.07 9.85
CA GLY A 22 0.12 2.28 10.44
C GLY A 22 -1.09 3.13 10.82
N ARG A 23 -0.88 4.28 11.48
CA ARG A 23 -1.94 5.23 11.82
C ARG A 23 -2.63 5.80 10.59
N TYR A 24 -1.85 6.25 9.61
CA TYR A 24 -2.38 6.76 8.35
C TYR A 24 -3.34 5.77 7.68
N PHE A 25 -2.94 4.49 7.58
CA PHE A 25 -3.77 3.47 6.94
C PHE A 25 -4.99 3.06 7.76
N GLN A 26 -4.89 3.05 9.08
CA GLN A 26 -6.07 2.87 9.93
C GLN A 26 -7.07 3.99 9.71
N GLY A 27 -6.62 5.26 9.73
CA GLY A 27 -7.47 6.43 9.46
C GLY A 27 -8.08 6.41 8.06
N LEU A 28 -7.27 6.08 7.03
CA LEU A 28 -7.76 5.96 5.65
C LEU A 28 -8.87 4.92 5.53
N VAL A 29 -8.65 3.71 6.07
CA VAL A 29 -9.66 2.64 6.02
C VAL A 29 -10.90 3.02 6.82
N SER A 30 -10.74 3.65 7.99
CA SER A 30 -11.88 4.14 8.79
C SER A 30 -12.71 5.16 8.01
N GLY A 31 -12.06 6.16 7.40
CA GLY A 31 -12.74 7.16 6.59
C GLY A 31 -13.47 6.54 5.38
N LEU A 32 -12.83 5.60 4.66
CA LEU A 32 -13.46 4.88 3.57
C LEU A 32 -14.69 4.07 4.03
N GLN A 33 -14.62 3.47 5.22
CA GLN A 33 -15.76 2.76 5.83
C GLN A 33 -16.94 3.68 6.15
N GLU A 34 -16.68 4.95 6.39
CA GLU A 34 -17.74 5.94 6.67
C GLU A 34 -18.40 6.47 5.41
N ILE A 35 -17.63 6.73 4.35
CA ILE A 35 -18.08 7.47 3.18
C ILE A 35 -18.45 6.61 1.97
N ASP A 36 -17.81 5.44 1.79
CA ASP A 36 -18.00 4.62 0.59
C ASP A 36 -18.90 3.40 0.88
N ARG A 37 -20.02 3.34 0.16
CA ARG A 37 -21.00 2.25 0.21
C ARG A 37 -21.12 1.50 -1.11
N GLU A 38 -20.46 1.98 -2.16
CA GLU A 38 -20.60 1.44 -3.52
C GLU A 38 -19.51 0.42 -3.82
N ASN A 39 -18.25 0.74 -3.52
CA ASN A 39 -17.13 -0.16 -3.82
C ASN A 39 -16.98 -1.26 -2.76
N SER A 40 -16.36 -2.37 -3.16
CA SER A 40 -16.01 -3.48 -2.28
C SER A 40 -14.53 -3.42 -1.91
N TYR A 41 -14.20 -3.66 -0.64
CA TYR A 41 -12.84 -3.59 -0.13
C TYR A 41 -12.37 -4.92 0.42
N VAL A 42 -11.14 -5.32 0.03
CA VAL A 42 -10.44 -6.47 0.57
C VAL A 42 -9.19 -6.00 1.32
N LEU A 43 -9.23 -6.08 2.63
CA LEU A 43 -8.11 -5.74 3.50
C LEU A 43 -7.27 -7.00 3.72
N LEU A 44 -6.08 -7.06 3.11
CA LEU A 44 -5.17 -8.19 3.27
C LEU A 44 -4.27 -7.98 4.48
N SER A 45 -4.39 -8.86 5.44
CA SER A 45 -3.50 -8.99 6.58
C SER A 45 -2.70 -10.29 6.49
N SER A 46 -1.45 -10.24 6.93
CA SER A 46 -0.60 -11.43 6.99
C SER A 46 0.45 -11.25 8.07
N SER A 47 0.30 -11.93 9.19
CA SER A 47 1.27 -11.93 10.28
C SER A 47 1.07 -13.14 11.20
N PHE A 48 2.18 -13.65 11.79
CA PHE A 48 2.12 -14.63 12.87
C PHE A 48 2.01 -13.97 14.24
N LYS A 49 2.59 -12.79 14.42
CA LYS A 49 2.72 -12.13 15.73
C LYS A 49 1.57 -11.19 16.02
N GLU A 50 1.26 -10.32 15.06
CA GLU A 50 0.23 -9.30 15.20
C GLU A 50 -0.93 -9.64 14.28
N ARG A 51 -2.10 -9.87 14.85
CA ARG A 51 -3.28 -10.20 14.07
C ARG A 51 -4.23 -9.02 14.00
N ALA A 52 -4.83 -8.84 12.82
CA ALA A 52 -5.89 -7.88 12.66
C ALA A 52 -7.06 -8.22 13.59
N ARG A 53 -7.52 -7.23 14.34
CA ARG A 53 -8.70 -7.41 15.20
C ARG A 53 -9.91 -7.67 14.31
N ARG A 54 -10.71 -8.66 14.70
CA ARG A 54 -12.02 -8.93 14.09
C ARG A 54 -13.04 -7.94 14.64
N GLU A 55 -12.91 -6.69 14.28
CA GLU A 55 -13.90 -5.66 14.57
C GLU A 55 -15.04 -5.76 13.56
N ALA A 56 -16.24 -5.35 13.96
CA ALA A 56 -17.36 -5.22 13.03
C ALA A 56 -17.02 -4.22 11.93
N ARG A 57 -17.25 -4.60 10.69
CA ARG A 57 -17.00 -3.78 9.50
C ARG A 57 -18.27 -3.68 8.67
N PRO A 58 -18.41 -2.61 7.88
CA PRO A 58 -19.47 -2.56 6.87
C PRO A 58 -19.44 -3.77 5.94
N PRO A 59 -20.60 -4.21 5.39
CA PRO A 59 -20.68 -5.44 4.61
C PRO A 59 -19.81 -5.43 3.32
N ASN A 60 -19.46 -4.25 2.84
CA ASN A 60 -18.58 -4.07 1.68
C ASN A 60 -17.07 -4.12 2.03
N PHE A 61 -16.70 -4.34 3.32
CA PHE A 61 -15.31 -4.49 3.76
C PHE A 61 -15.04 -5.92 4.26
N GLN A 62 -14.18 -6.63 3.58
CA GLN A 62 -13.75 -7.98 3.94
C GLN A 62 -12.31 -7.97 4.45
N LEU A 63 -12.06 -8.51 5.64
CA LEU A 63 -10.71 -8.77 6.13
C LEU A 63 -10.29 -10.20 5.75
N VAL A 64 -9.21 -10.31 4.99
CA VAL A 64 -8.55 -11.58 4.66
C VAL A 64 -7.24 -11.67 5.43
N ASP A 65 -7.19 -12.54 6.42
CA ASP A 65 -6.01 -12.72 7.29
C ASP A 65 -5.29 -14.03 6.95
N ARG A 66 -4.08 -13.93 6.40
CA ARG A 66 -3.23 -15.07 6.03
C ARG A 66 -2.13 -15.27 7.06
N ARG A 67 -1.73 -16.54 7.28
CA ARG A 67 -0.65 -16.91 8.20
C ARG A 67 0.66 -17.12 7.46
N VAL A 68 1.12 -16.05 6.76
CA VAL A 68 2.42 -16.07 6.09
C VAL A 68 3.32 -15.06 6.78
N PRO A 69 4.58 -15.40 7.14
CA PRO A 69 5.52 -14.44 7.69
C PRO A 69 5.68 -13.24 6.76
N VAL A 70 5.64 -12.03 7.31
CA VAL A 70 5.77 -10.79 6.54
C VAL A 70 7.06 -10.77 5.72
N SER A 71 8.18 -11.19 6.32
CA SER A 71 9.49 -11.24 5.64
C SER A 71 9.49 -12.20 4.45
N LEU A 72 8.87 -13.37 4.59
CA LEU A 72 8.76 -14.33 3.49
C LEU A 72 7.88 -13.78 2.36
N LEU A 73 6.72 -13.23 2.71
CA LEU A 73 5.81 -12.66 1.71
C LEU A 73 6.46 -11.49 0.97
N ASN A 74 7.16 -10.60 1.67
CA ASN A 74 7.90 -9.51 1.06
C ASN A 74 9.00 -10.03 0.11
N ALA A 75 9.78 -11.03 0.54
CA ALA A 75 10.83 -11.61 -0.30
C ALA A 75 10.27 -12.23 -1.59
N LEU A 76 9.15 -12.93 -1.49
CA LEU A 76 8.45 -13.51 -2.64
C LEU A 76 7.88 -12.42 -3.57
N TRP A 77 7.24 -11.40 -3.01
CA TRP A 77 6.65 -10.31 -3.77
C TRP A 77 7.70 -9.47 -4.51
N HIS A 78 8.83 -9.16 -3.84
CA HIS A 78 9.87 -8.31 -4.46
C HIS A 78 10.77 -9.04 -5.44
N ARG A 79 10.85 -10.38 -5.38
CA ARG A 79 11.73 -11.16 -6.25
C ARG A 79 10.99 -11.95 -7.33
N LEU A 80 9.80 -12.46 -7.00
CA LEU A 80 9.07 -13.39 -7.87
C LEU A 80 7.70 -12.86 -8.29
N GLU A 81 7.26 -11.74 -7.74
CA GLU A 81 5.91 -11.19 -7.90
C GLU A 81 4.80 -12.23 -7.61
N LEU A 82 5.06 -13.17 -6.69
CA LEU A 82 4.18 -14.28 -6.31
C LEU A 82 4.10 -14.46 -4.78
N PRO A 83 2.98 -15.02 -4.26
CA PRO A 83 1.69 -15.18 -4.94
C PRO A 83 1.03 -13.84 -5.24
N SER A 84 0.15 -13.77 -6.26
CA SER A 84 -0.54 -12.52 -6.55
C SER A 84 -1.49 -12.12 -5.40
N PHE A 85 -1.75 -10.82 -5.28
CA PHE A 85 -2.69 -10.30 -4.29
C PHE A 85 -4.09 -10.91 -4.48
N ASP A 86 -4.55 -11.05 -5.73
CA ASP A 86 -5.81 -11.69 -6.10
C ASP A 86 -5.92 -13.11 -5.55
N PHE A 87 -4.85 -13.90 -5.68
CA PHE A 87 -4.80 -15.27 -5.14
C PHE A 87 -4.93 -15.27 -3.60
N LEU A 88 -4.21 -14.38 -2.93
CA LEU A 88 -4.30 -14.25 -1.47
C LEU A 88 -5.67 -13.72 -1.02
N ALA A 89 -6.24 -12.81 -1.76
CA ALA A 89 -7.57 -12.26 -1.52
C ALA A 89 -8.69 -13.29 -1.76
N GLY A 90 -8.44 -14.27 -2.63
CA GLY A 90 -9.43 -15.28 -3.03
C GLY A 90 -10.49 -14.75 -4.00
N ARG A 91 -10.22 -13.60 -4.66
CA ARG A 91 -11.10 -12.97 -5.65
C ARG A 91 -10.32 -12.03 -6.56
N GLU A 92 -10.88 -11.69 -7.70
CA GLU A 92 -10.34 -10.67 -8.60
C GLU A 92 -10.40 -9.29 -7.95
N ILE A 93 -9.37 -8.48 -8.23
CA ILE A 93 -9.19 -7.13 -7.69
C ILE A 93 -9.04 -6.18 -8.88
N ASP A 94 -9.76 -5.06 -8.84
CA ASP A 94 -9.67 -4.00 -9.87
C ASP A 94 -8.58 -2.99 -9.56
N VAL A 95 -8.40 -2.66 -8.27
CA VAL A 95 -7.37 -1.74 -7.79
C VAL A 95 -6.61 -2.36 -6.61
N ALA A 96 -5.30 -2.44 -6.70
CA ALA A 96 -4.42 -2.92 -5.64
C ALA A 96 -3.65 -1.74 -5.02
N HIS A 97 -3.98 -1.37 -3.80
CA HIS A 97 -3.39 -0.24 -3.09
C HIS A 97 -2.38 -0.69 -2.04
N SER A 98 -1.13 -0.28 -2.24
CA SER A 98 -0.04 -0.46 -1.28
C SER A 98 0.16 0.79 -0.42
N PRO A 99 0.27 0.64 0.91
CA PRO A 99 0.61 1.72 1.83
C PRO A 99 2.06 2.18 1.76
N THR A 100 2.86 1.55 0.93
CA THR A 100 4.28 1.82 0.75
C THR A 100 4.57 2.04 -0.74
N PRO A 101 5.73 2.58 -1.10
CA PRO A 101 6.11 2.76 -2.51
C PRO A 101 6.41 1.45 -3.25
N LEU A 102 6.15 0.31 -2.64
CA LEU A 102 6.32 -1.01 -3.26
C LEU A 102 4.95 -1.56 -3.67
N SER A 103 4.70 -1.69 -4.98
CA SER A 103 3.44 -2.17 -5.52
C SER A 103 3.16 -3.63 -5.14
N LEU A 104 1.88 -3.96 -5.05
CA LEU A 104 1.41 -5.32 -4.79
C LEU A 104 1.37 -6.10 -6.12
N PRO A 105 1.87 -7.33 -6.18
CA PRO A 105 1.76 -8.14 -7.38
C PRO A 105 0.29 -8.52 -7.61
N SER A 106 -0.25 -8.15 -8.75
CA SER A 106 -1.59 -8.51 -9.19
C SER A 106 -1.58 -8.87 -10.66
N ARG A 107 -2.56 -9.67 -11.09
CA ARG A 107 -2.67 -10.10 -12.49
C ARG A 107 -3.27 -9.01 -13.39
N ARG A 108 -4.23 -8.25 -12.87
CA ARG A 108 -5.05 -7.32 -13.66
C ARG A 108 -5.31 -5.99 -12.95
N ALA A 109 -5.16 -5.95 -11.61
CA ALA A 109 -5.48 -4.75 -10.86
C ALA A 109 -4.61 -3.58 -11.27
N ARG A 110 -5.20 -2.39 -11.32
CA ARG A 110 -4.47 -1.13 -11.37
C ARG A 110 -3.71 -0.95 -10.08
N SER A 111 -2.42 -0.63 -10.21
CA SER A 111 -1.52 -0.49 -9.06
C SER A 111 -1.54 0.94 -8.53
N VAL A 112 -1.87 1.09 -7.26
CA VAL A 112 -1.77 2.35 -6.52
C VAL A 112 -0.75 2.18 -5.41
N VAL A 113 0.21 3.10 -5.31
CA VAL A 113 1.21 3.11 -4.23
C VAL A 113 1.16 4.42 -3.46
N THR A 114 1.47 4.38 -2.16
CA THR A 114 1.60 5.60 -1.36
C THR A 114 3.07 5.86 -1.06
N VAL A 115 3.52 7.09 -1.33
CA VAL A 115 4.85 7.59 -0.97
C VAL A 115 4.68 8.62 0.14
N HIS A 116 5.20 8.32 1.33
CA HIS A 116 5.13 9.23 2.48
C HIS A 116 6.27 10.25 2.47
N ASP A 117 7.48 9.81 2.14
CA ASP A 117 8.69 10.61 2.00
C ASP A 117 9.72 9.85 1.15
N LEU A 118 10.83 10.53 0.85
CA LEU A 118 12.02 9.96 0.21
C LEU A 118 13.25 10.09 1.09
N PHE A 119 13.08 10.19 2.42
CA PHE A 119 14.14 10.35 3.41
C PHE A 119 15.27 9.31 3.27
N PHE A 120 14.92 8.08 2.92
CA PHE A 120 15.88 6.98 2.70
C PHE A 120 16.86 7.23 1.55
N LEU A 121 16.55 8.15 0.62
CA LEU A 121 17.46 8.55 -0.46
C LEU A 121 18.50 9.58 0.02
N ASP A 122 18.16 10.42 0.99
CA ASP A 122 19.02 11.48 1.49
C ASP A 122 19.87 11.02 2.67
N HIS A 123 19.30 10.14 3.49
CA HIS A 123 19.87 9.65 4.73
C HIS A 123 19.98 8.12 4.75
N PRO A 124 20.70 7.52 3.80
CA PRO A 124 20.86 6.06 3.74
C PRO A 124 21.51 5.50 5.02
N GLU A 125 22.37 6.29 5.68
CA GLU A 125 23.01 5.92 6.94
C GLU A 125 22.03 5.77 8.10
N ALA A 126 20.91 6.49 8.08
CA ALA A 126 19.85 6.40 9.09
C ALA A 126 18.90 5.21 8.89
N THR A 127 19.12 4.41 7.82
CA THR A 127 18.27 3.27 7.48
C THR A 127 18.97 1.94 7.76
N SER A 128 18.23 0.83 7.86
CA SER A 128 18.80 -0.49 8.00
C SER A 128 19.66 -0.87 6.77
N ARG A 129 20.62 -1.80 6.97
CA ARG A 129 21.50 -2.25 5.88
C ARG A 129 20.73 -2.81 4.67
N GLU A 130 19.62 -3.48 4.91
CA GLU A 130 18.74 -4.04 3.87
C GLU A 130 18.04 -2.93 3.07
N ILE A 131 17.48 -1.93 3.76
CA ILE A 131 16.87 -0.76 3.11
C ILE A 131 17.89 -0.01 2.28
N ARG A 132 19.07 0.21 2.81
CA ARG A 132 20.15 0.95 2.13
C ARG A 132 20.55 0.32 0.81
N ARG A 133 20.64 -1.02 0.74
CA ARG A 133 21.15 -1.74 -0.42
C ARG A 133 20.13 -1.87 -1.56
N ASP A 134 18.96 -2.37 -1.24
CA ASP A 134 18.02 -2.87 -2.25
C ASP A 134 16.79 -1.96 -2.42
N TYR A 135 16.35 -1.28 -1.36
CA TYR A 135 15.11 -0.54 -1.32
C TYR A 135 15.03 0.64 -2.32
N PRO A 136 16.08 1.48 -2.52
CA PRO A 136 16.02 2.57 -3.50
C PRO A 136 15.76 2.09 -4.93
N GLY A 137 16.39 1.00 -5.33
CA GLY A 137 16.17 0.38 -6.64
C GLY A 137 14.77 -0.18 -6.81
N LEU A 138 14.28 -0.88 -5.78
CA LEU A 138 12.92 -1.41 -5.74
C LEU A 138 11.88 -0.29 -5.82
N VAL A 139 12.03 0.76 -5.01
CA VAL A 139 11.10 1.90 -5.03
C VAL A 139 11.05 2.53 -6.41
N ARG A 140 12.19 2.81 -7.04
CA ARG A 140 12.21 3.37 -8.41
C ARG A 140 11.46 2.47 -9.40
N ALA A 141 11.70 1.17 -9.35
CA ALA A 141 11.06 0.22 -10.26
C ALA A 141 9.53 0.14 -10.04
N HIS A 142 9.11 0.04 -8.79
CA HIS A 142 7.70 -0.11 -8.44
C HIS A 142 6.89 1.16 -8.68
N VAL A 143 7.44 2.32 -8.31
CA VAL A 143 6.79 3.62 -8.53
C VAL A 143 6.65 3.93 -10.03
N LYS A 144 7.65 3.57 -10.85
CA LYS A 144 7.55 3.70 -12.31
C LYS A 144 6.48 2.81 -12.94
N LYS A 145 6.25 1.63 -12.39
CA LYS A 145 5.22 0.69 -12.85
C LYS A 145 3.81 1.07 -12.37
N ALA A 146 3.67 1.78 -11.25
CA ALA A 146 2.38 2.09 -10.64
C ALA A 146 1.50 2.94 -11.57
N ASP A 147 0.22 2.62 -11.65
CA ASP A 147 -0.76 3.39 -12.42
C ASP A 147 -1.04 4.76 -11.78
N ALA A 148 -1.07 4.82 -10.43
CA ALA A 148 -1.21 6.05 -9.67
C ALA A 148 -0.34 6.03 -8.40
N ILE A 149 0.11 7.21 -8.01
CA ILE A 149 0.93 7.43 -6.83
C ILE A 149 0.23 8.43 -5.92
N LEU A 150 0.04 8.05 -4.66
CA LEU A 150 -0.46 8.95 -3.64
C LEU A 150 0.71 9.53 -2.86
N ALA A 151 0.78 10.86 -2.76
CA ALA A 151 1.75 11.57 -1.94
C ALA A 151 1.00 12.31 -0.82
N ASN A 152 1.52 12.27 0.40
CA ASN A 152 0.88 12.91 1.56
C ASN A 152 1.05 14.43 1.59
N SER A 153 1.88 15.01 0.73
CA SER A 153 2.10 16.45 0.61
C SER A 153 2.51 16.85 -0.80
N ARG A 154 2.39 18.14 -1.10
CA ARG A 154 2.89 18.71 -2.37
C ARG A 154 4.40 18.54 -2.49
N THR A 155 5.14 18.79 -1.41
CA THR A 155 6.61 18.60 -1.37
C THR A 155 6.97 17.16 -1.76
N THR A 156 6.35 16.15 -1.12
CA THR A 156 6.58 14.75 -1.46
C THR A 156 6.23 14.46 -2.93
N ALA A 157 5.14 15.03 -3.44
CA ALA A 157 4.75 14.85 -4.83
C ALA A 157 5.78 15.42 -5.83
N ASP A 158 6.33 16.59 -5.52
CA ASP A 158 7.35 17.25 -6.35
C ASP A 158 8.68 16.47 -6.27
N GLU A 159 9.06 15.97 -5.11
CA GLU A 159 10.24 15.10 -4.96
C GLU A 159 10.09 13.79 -5.73
N VAL A 160 8.93 13.15 -5.66
CA VAL A 160 8.66 11.92 -6.42
C VAL A 160 8.79 12.16 -7.92
N ALA A 161 8.20 13.25 -8.44
CA ALA A 161 8.30 13.59 -9.85
C ALA A 161 9.76 13.82 -10.26
N ALA A 162 10.49 14.64 -9.51
CA ALA A 162 11.86 15.05 -9.85
C ALA A 162 12.89 13.92 -9.67
N ARG A 163 12.80 13.14 -8.59
CA ARG A 163 13.86 12.20 -8.18
C ARG A 163 13.62 10.77 -8.65
N LEU A 164 12.35 10.39 -8.89
CA LEU A 164 11.98 9.06 -9.38
C LEU A 164 11.60 9.06 -10.86
N ASP A 165 11.65 10.23 -11.52
CA ASP A 165 11.36 10.38 -12.95
C ASP A 165 9.96 9.83 -13.30
N VAL A 166 8.94 10.37 -12.61
CA VAL A 166 7.53 9.97 -12.76
C VAL A 166 6.74 11.16 -13.30
N PRO A 167 5.90 10.94 -14.31
CA PRO A 167 5.00 11.97 -14.83
C PRO A 167 4.08 12.53 -13.74
N ARG A 168 3.99 13.86 -13.65
CA ARG A 168 3.25 14.56 -12.58
C ARG A 168 1.76 14.21 -12.56
N GLU A 169 1.19 13.91 -13.72
CA GLU A 169 -0.21 13.50 -13.88
C GLU A 169 -0.57 12.18 -13.20
N ARG A 170 0.41 11.32 -12.90
CA ARG A 170 0.20 10.08 -12.12
C ARG A 170 0.30 10.28 -10.61
N ILE A 171 0.69 11.49 -10.16
CA ILE A 171 0.93 11.76 -8.74
C ILE A 171 -0.21 12.61 -8.20
N HIS A 172 -0.92 12.06 -7.21
CA HIS A 172 -2.05 12.68 -6.55
C HIS A 172 -1.69 13.04 -5.12
N VAL A 173 -1.94 14.30 -4.72
CA VAL A 173 -1.71 14.73 -3.34
C VAL A 173 -2.95 14.40 -2.50
N VAL A 174 -2.78 13.53 -1.52
CA VAL A 174 -3.82 13.13 -0.56
C VAL A 174 -3.27 13.34 0.85
N HIS A 175 -3.64 14.46 1.45
CA HIS A 175 -3.17 14.80 2.80
C HIS A 175 -3.61 13.76 3.84
N ALA A 176 -2.75 13.53 4.82
CA ALA A 176 -3.14 12.74 5.98
C ALA A 176 -4.26 13.48 6.74
N GLY A 177 -5.25 12.72 7.19
CA GLY A 177 -6.26 13.24 8.09
C GLY A 177 -5.66 13.61 9.45
N ILE A 178 -6.36 14.47 10.16
CA ILE A 178 -6.08 14.82 11.56
C ILE A 178 -7.20 14.28 12.44
N ASP A 179 -6.86 13.73 13.61
CA ASP A 179 -7.80 13.28 14.64
C ASP A 179 -8.39 14.48 15.38
#